data_ab12090b4d945be3eb2b749a2b26cd86
#
_entry.id   ab12090b4d945be3eb2b749a2b26cd86
#
_cell.length_a   1.000
_cell.length_b   1.000
_cell.length_c   1.000
_cell.angle_alpha   90.00
_cell.angle_beta   90.00
_cell.angle_gamma   90.00
#
_symmetry.space_group_name_H-M   'P 1'
#
loop_
_entity.id
_entity.type
_entity.pdbx_description
1 polymer ?
#
loop_
_entity_poly.entity_id
_entity_poly.type
_entity_poly.pdbx_seq_one_letter_code
_entity_poly.pdbx_strand_id
1 'polypeptide(L)'
;MRKNEEIPSVNAFPFPHTIVRDFLDESTLDLVIDALAGLEYDFKEADLFSYWASVDLTDIDHPALNILREDLGDNFWRKAVSKAFKVKKLNKIDMGAYVYGIGDFLLPHDDQVEGRIIAYSLHLTPEITEEMGGTLDLFESDSSGK
;
A
#
# COMPACT_ATOMS: atom_id res chain seq x y z
N MET A 1 9.67 0.53 -13.64
CA MET A 1 9.73 2.02 -13.51
C MET A 1 8.32 2.56 -13.44
N ARG A 2 8.06 3.58 -12.62
CA ARG A 2 6.70 4.16 -12.50
C ARG A 2 6.17 4.65 -13.84
N LYS A 3 4.89 4.40 -14.08
CA LYS A 3 4.20 4.86 -15.29
C LYS A 3 3.60 6.26 -15.11
N ASN A 4 3.25 6.62 -13.86
CA ASN A 4 2.60 7.88 -13.53
C ASN A 4 3.42 8.67 -12.50
N GLU A 5 3.82 9.89 -12.84
CA GLU A 5 4.61 10.78 -11.97
C GLU A 5 3.77 11.88 -11.30
N GLU A 6 2.49 11.98 -11.64
CA GLU A 6 1.58 12.98 -11.08
C GLU A 6 0.74 12.38 -9.96
N ILE A 7 0.60 13.14 -8.88
CA ILE A 7 -0.38 12.85 -7.82
C ILE A 7 -1.71 13.44 -8.26
N PRO A 8 -2.76 12.63 -8.42
CA PRO A 8 -4.11 13.14 -8.66
C PRO A 8 -4.58 14.06 -7.53
N SER A 9 -5.69 14.77 -7.77
CA SER A 9 -6.28 15.60 -6.72
C SER A 9 -6.62 14.78 -5.48
N VAL A 10 -6.28 15.32 -4.31
CA VAL A 10 -6.61 14.72 -3.02
C VAL A 10 -8.10 14.96 -2.72
N ASN A 11 -8.86 13.90 -2.50
CA ASN A 11 -10.21 13.96 -1.99
C ASN A 11 -10.17 14.27 -0.48
N ALA A 12 -11.06 15.13 -0.01
CA ALA A 12 -11.11 15.50 1.41
C ALA A 12 -11.99 14.56 2.26
N PHE A 13 -12.91 13.84 1.64
CA PHE A 13 -13.90 13.01 2.30
C PHE A 13 -13.74 11.52 1.92
N PRO A 14 -13.86 10.57 2.87
CA PRO A 14 -14.12 10.74 4.31
C PRO A 14 -12.92 11.29 5.09
N PHE A 15 -11.72 11.17 4.56
CA PHE A 15 -10.47 11.77 5.03
C PHE A 15 -9.55 12.02 3.82
N PRO A 16 -8.46 12.79 3.96
CA PRO A 16 -7.58 13.07 2.83
C PRO A 16 -7.02 11.80 2.20
N HIS A 17 -7.41 11.50 0.97
CA HIS A 17 -6.95 10.34 0.22
C HIS A 17 -6.86 10.65 -1.28
N THR A 18 -6.11 9.83 -2.00
CA THR A 18 -6.06 9.83 -3.47
C THR A 18 -5.79 8.43 -4.00
N ILE A 19 -6.17 8.18 -5.24
CA ILE A 19 -5.91 6.93 -5.95
C ILE A 19 -4.98 7.25 -7.11
N VAL A 20 -3.82 6.61 -7.14
CA VAL A 20 -2.86 6.69 -8.24
C VAL A 20 -3.01 5.42 -9.06
N ARG A 21 -3.48 5.56 -10.30
CA ARG A 21 -3.60 4.43 -11.22
C ARG A 21 -2.33 4.25 -12.02
N ASP A 22 -2.07 3.02 -12.44
CA ASP A 22 -0.94 2.68 -13.29
C ASP A 22 0.40 3.17 -12.70
N PHE A 23 0.60 2.96 -11.39
CA PHE A 23 1.80 3.40 -10.69
C PHE A 23 3.06 2.73 -11.26
N LEU A 24 3.00 1.44 -11.58
CA LEU A 24 4.06 0.70 -12.24
C LEU A 24 3.73 0.50 -13.72
N ASP A 25 4.74 0.42 -14.56
CA ASP A 25 4.55 -0.14 -15.91
C ASP A 25 4.34 -1.67 -15.82
N GLU A 26 3.72 -2.23 -16.85
CA GLU A 26 3.27 -3.61 -16.88
C GLU A 26 4.42 -4.60 -16.66
N SER A 27 5.58 -4.36 -17.28
CA SER A 27 6.74 -5.23 -17.13
C SER A 27 7.33 -5.20 -15.72
N THR A 28 7.32 -4.05 -15.06
CA THR A 28 7.76 -3.93 -13.66
C THR A 28 6.74 -4.57 -12.73
N LEU A 29 5.45 -4.41 -13.00
CA LEU A 29 4.36 -5.04 -12.24
C LEU A 29 4.49 -6.55 -12.24
N ASP A 30 4.67 -7.18 -13.40
CA ASP A 30 4.85 -8.62 -13.54
C ASP A 30 6.05 -9.12 -12.71
N LEU A 31 7.20 -8.44 -12.81
CA LEU A 31 8.39 -8.79 -12.04
C LEU A 31 8.17 -8.66 -10.53
N VAL A 32 7.42 -7.67 -10.09
CA VAL A 32 7.09 -7.48 -8.66
C VAL A 32 6.15 -8.58 -8.18
N ILE A 33 5.12 -8.92 -8.96
CA ILE A 33 4.18 -10.00 -8.63
C ILE A 33 4.92 -11.34 -8.53
N ASP A 34 5.78 -11.67 -9.48
CA ASP A 34 6.57 -12.90 -9.47
C ASP A 34 7.50 -12.95 -8.26
N ALA A 35 8.16 -11.84 -7.93
CA ALA A 35 9.02 -11.75 -6.75
C ALA A 35 8.24 -11.99 -5.45
N LEU A 36 7.06 -11.38 -5.31
CA LEU A 36 6.20 -11.54 -4.14
C LEU A 36 5.63 -12.97 -4.04
N ALA A 37 5.25 -13.58 -5.16
CA ALA A 37 4.78 -14.96 -5.17
C ALA A 37 5.84 -15.99 -4.72
N GLY A 38 7.11 -15.65 -4.83
CA GLY A 38 8.23 -16.49 -4.37
C GLY A 38 8.59 -16.33 -2.90
N LEU A 39 7.95 -15.43 -2.15
CA LEU A 39 8.25 -15.20 -0.73
C LEU A 39 7.54 -16.20 0.18
N GLU A 40 8.09 -16.33 1.39
CA GLU A 40 7.41 -17.00 2.50
C GLU A 40 6.47 -16.02 3.22
N TYR A 41 5.33 -16.53 3.63
CA TYR A 41 4.30 -15.76 4.34
C TYR A 41 3.91 -16.47 5.63
N ASP A 42 3.82 -15.73 6.71
CA ASP A 42 3.29 -16.18 7.99
C ASP A 42 1.81 -15.84 8.12
N PHE A 43 1.00 -16.79 8.54
CA PHE A 43 -0.38 -16.52 8.88
C PHE A 43 -0.47 -15.68 10.15
N LYS A 44 -1.25 -14.61 10.10
CA LYS A 44 -1.50 -13.70 11.20
C LYS A 44 -3.00 -13.60 11.45
N GLU A 45 -3.41 -13.79 12.69
CA GLU A 45 -4.82 -13.76 13.10
C GLU A 45 -4.97 -13.05 14.44
N ALA A 46 -5.99 -12.19 14.54
CA ALA A 46 -6.45 -11.52 15.73
C ALA A 46 -7.92 -11.11 15.55
N ASP A 47 -8.53 -10.51 16.57
CA ASP A 47 -9.93 -10.05 16.51
C ASP A 47 -10.20 -9.06 15.36
N LEU A 48 -9.17 -8.34 14.90
CA LEU A 48 -9.29 -7.31 13.86
C LEU A 48 -8.87 -7.78 12.46
N PHE A 49 -8.21 -8.91 12.35
CA PHE A 49 -7.65 -9.35 11.06
C PHE A 49 -7.38 -10.85 11.00
N SER A 50 -7.38 -11.34 9.76
CA SER A 50 -6.87 -12.63 9.35
C SER A 50 -6.25 -12.46 7.97
N TYR A 51 -4.96 -12.72 7.80
CA TYR A 51 -4.22 -12.64 6.55
C TYR A 51 -2.86 -13.32 6.62
N TRP A 52 -2.21 -13.50 5.49
CA TRP A 52 -0.83 -13.92 5.38
C TRP A 52 0.08 -12.70 5.18
N ALA A 53 1.15 -12.58 5.92
CA ALA A 53 2.09 -11.46 5.84
C ALA A 53 3.51 -11.93 5.56
N SER A 54 4.20 -11.23 4.68
CA SER A 54 5.64 -11.40 4.47
C SER A 54 6.45 -10.82 5.63
N VAL A 55 7.75 -11.08 5.65
CA VAL A 55 8.72 -10.26 6.39
C VAL A 55 8.76 -8.85 5.79
N ASP A 56 9.41 -7.91 6.47
CA ASP A 56 9.61 -6.56 5.93
C ASP A 56 10.33 -6.63 4.59
N LEU A 57 9.70 -6.12 3.53
CA LEU A 57 10.26 -6.15 2.17
C LEU A 57 11.51 -5.27 2.04
N THR A 58 11.75 -4.36 2.99
CA THR A 58 12.98 -3.56 3.00
C THR A 58 14.22 -4.38 3.36
N ASP A 59 14.03 -5.53 4.00
CA ASP A 59 15.11 -6.46 4.37
C ASP A 59 15.43 -7.50 3.28
N ILE A 60 14.63 -7.54 2.20
CA ILE A 60 14.77 -8.50 1.11
C ILE A 60 15.57 -7.87 -0.03
N ASP A 61 16.73 -8.45 -0.35
CA ASP A 61 17.53 -8.07 -1.52
C ASP A 61 17.05 -8.86 -2.76
N HIS A 62 16.10 -8.28 -3.49
CA HIS A 62 15.59 -8.83 -4.74
C HIS A 62 15.46 -7.72 -5.78
N PRO A 63 15.94 -7.91 -7.05
CA PRO A 63 15.96 -6.85 -8.06
C PRO A 63 14.63 -6.14 -8.27
N ALA A 64 13.52 -6.87 -8.40
CA ALA A 64 12.19 -6.29 -8.59
C ALA A 64 11.71 -5.50 -7.36
N LEU A 65 11.97 -6.00 -6.14
CA LEU A 65 11.61 -5.30 -4.90
C LEU A 65 12.49 -4.08 -4.67
N ASN A 66 13.75 -4.12 -5.12
CA ASN A 66 14.63 -2.95 -5.10
C ASN A 66 14.10 -1.84 -6.02
N ILE A 67 13.65 -2.17 -7.24
CA ILE A 67 13.01 -1.22 -8.15
C ILE A 67 11.75 -0.62 -7.52
N LEU A 68 10.88 -1.44 -6.94
CA LEU A 68 9.68 -0.95 -6.25
C LEU A 68 10.03 -0.01 -5.09
N ARG A 69 11.02 -0.36 -4.29
CA ARG A 69 11.51 0.47 -3.18
C ARG A 69 12.08 1.80 -3.67
N GLU A 70 12.86 1.78 -4.74
CA GLU A 70 13.41 2.98 -5.37
C GLU A 70 12.30 3.88 -5.91
N ASP A 71 11.31 3.33 -6.61
CA ASP A 71 10.18 4.08 -7.16
C ASP A 71 9.31 4.72 -6.06
N LEU A 72 8.98 3.98 -5.00
CA LEU A 72 8.24 4.51 -3.86
C LEU A 72 9.08 5.49 -3.03
N GLY A 73 10.37 5.23 -2.90
CA GLY A 73 11.34 6.06 -2.17
C GLY A 73 11.88 7.25 -2.96
N ASP A 74 11.52 7.40 -4.24
CA ASP A 74 12.02 8.48 -5.09
C ASP A 74 11.75 9.87 -4.51
N ASN A 75 12.75 10.73 -4.58
CA ASN A 75 12.72 12.03 -3.93
C ASN A 75 11.69 13.00 -4.55
N PHE A 76 11.49 12.89 -5.86
CA PHE A 76 10.48 13.70 -6.56
C PHE A 76 9.08 13.24 -6.16
N TRP A 77 8.85 11.92 -6.16
CA TRP A 77 7.59 11.32 -5.74
C TRP A 77 7.23 11.68 -4.30
N ARG A 78 8.15 11.47 -3.36
CA ARG A 78 7.93 11.83 -1.94
C ARG A 78 7.62 13.31 -1.74
N LYS A 79 8.27 14.21 -2.50
CA LYS A 79 7.95 15.64 -2.46
C LYS A 79 6.56 15.93 -3.03
N ALA A 80 6.18 15.27 -4.12
CA ALA A 80 4.85 15.41 -4.71
C ALA A 80 3.76 14.97 -3.74
N VAL A 81 3.91 13.80 -3.10
CA VAL A 81 3.01 13.30 -2.07
C VAL A 81 2.95 14.26 -0.87
N SER A 82 4.10 14.68 -0.33
CA SER A 82 4.14 15.62 0.80
C SER A 82 3.40 16.93 0.50
N LYS A 83 3.56 17.44 -0.73
CA LYS A 83 2.88 18.67 -1.18
C LYS A 83 1.37 18.45 -1.33
N ALA A 84 0.95 17.34 -1.96
CA ALA A 84 -0.45 17.04 -2.19
C ALA A 84 -1.24 16.89 -0.88
N PHE A 85 -0.67 16.21 0.11
CA PHE A 85 -1.27 15.99 1.42
C PHE A 85 -0.95 17.06 2.45
N LYS A 86 -0.16 18.08 2.11
CA LYS A 86 0.27 19.18 3.00
C LYS A 86 0.94 18.68 4.29
N VAL A 87 1.69 17.60 4.19
CA VAL A 87 2.40 16.99 5.32
C VAL A 87 3.88 17.32 5.32
N LYS A 88 4.56 17.01 6.43
CA LYS A 88 6.00 17.15 6.55
C LYS A 88 6.74 16.23 5.55
N LYS A 89 8.03 16.50 5.36
CA LYS A 89 8.88 15.68 4.50
C LYS A 89 8.83 14.20 4.90
N LEU A 90 8.53 13.34 3.94
CA LEU A 90 8.59 11.89 4.09
C LEU A 90 10.04 11.43 3.96
N ASN A 91 10.55 10.72 4.97
CA ASN A 91 11.96 10.35 5.04
C ASN A 91 12.20 8.84 4.89
N LYS A 92 11.28 8.04 5.40
CA LYS A 92 11.38 6.59 5.46
C LYS A 92 10.17 5.95 4.81
N ILE A 93 10.33 4.75 4.31
CA ILE A 93 9.24 3.91 3.79
C ILE A 93 9.33 2.55 4.48
N ASP A 94 8.19 2.04 4.90
CA ASP A 94 8.01 0.68 5.37
C ASP A 94 7.20 -0.08 4.31
N MET A 95 7.54 -1.32 4.05
CA MET A 95 6.92 -2.13 3.01
C MET A 95 6.64 -3.53 3.54
N GLY A 96 5.42 -4.01 3.38
CA GLY A 96 5.02 -5.39 3.65
C GLY A 96 4.11 -5.91 2.54
N ALA A 97 4.13 -7.19 2.28
CA ALA A 97 3.18 -7.83 1.38
C ALA A 97 2.18 -8.65 2.19
N TYR A 98 0.91 -8.57 1.78
CA TYR A 98 -0.20 -9.22 2.43
C TYR A 98 -1.01 -10.02 1.42
N VAL A 99 -1.36 -11.25 1.77
CA VAL A 99 -2.20 -12.12 0.95
C VAL A 99 -3.46 -12.46 1.74
N TYR A 100 -4.60 -12.26 1.11
CA TYR A 100 -5.91 -12.58 1.66
C TYR A 100 -6.51 -13.75 0.88
N GLY A 101 -6.82 -14.84 1.57
CA GLY A 101 -7.54 -15.98 1.03
C GLY A 101 -9.05 -15.88 1.29
N ILE A 102 -9.77 -16.95 0.98
CA ILE A 102 -11.21 -17.03 1.24
C ILE A 102 -11.46 -17.01 2.75
N GLY A 103 -12.22 -16.01 3.21
CA GLY A 103 -12.56 -15.83 4.61
C GLY A 103 -11.58 -14.96 5.40
N ASP A 104 -10.45 -14.58 4.81
CA ASP A 104 -9.53 -13.61 5.40
C ASP A 104 -10.12 -12.20 5.38
N PHE A 105 -9.76 -11.39 6.36
CA PHE A 105 -10.33 -10.05 6.52
C PHE A 105 -9.37 -9.10 7.23
N LEU A 106 -9.65 -7.83 7.08
CA LEU A 106 -9.08 -6.74 7.87
C LEU A 106 -10.21 -5.76 8.19
N LEU A 107 -10.58 -5.67 9.45
CA LEU A 107 -11.65 -4.78 9.90
C LEU A 107 -11.23 -3.30 9.85
N PRO A 108 -12.20 -2.36 9.87
CA PRO A 108 -11.88 -0.93 9.91
C PRO A 108 -10.89 -0.57 11.01
N HIS A 109 -9.86 0.18 10.66
CA HIS A 109 -8.79 0.64 11.54
C HIS A 109 -8.23 1.96 11.01
N ASP A 110 -7.40 2.64 11.77
CA ASP A 110 -6.92 3.98 11.45
C ASP A 110 -5.47 4.03 10.95
N ASP A 111 -4.79 2.88 10.82
CA ASP A 111 -3.38 2.79 10.42
C ASP A 111 -2.41 3.63 11.28
N GLN A 112 -2.84 4.14 12.43
CA GLN A 112 -2.00 4.97 13.29
C GLN A 112 -0.91 4.16 13.96
N VAL A 113 0.31 4.32 13.45
CA VAL A 113 1.54 3.80 14.05
C VAL A 113 2.47 4.97 14.32
N GLU A 114 3.16 4.94 15.45
CA GLU A 114 4.10 6.01 15.83
C GLU A 114 5.09 6.31 14.70
N GLY A 115 5.14 7.58 14.30
CA GLY A 115 6.01 8.05 13.22
C GLY A 115 5.46 7.88 11.80
N ARG A 116 4.38 7.14 11.58
CA ARG A 116 3.72 7.04 10.28
C ARG A 116 2.96 8.33 9.97
N ILE A 117 3.19 8.91 8.80
CA ILE A 117 2.55 10.15 8.35
C ILE A 117 1.51 9.88 7.27
N ILE A 118 1.79 8.91 6.40
CA ILE A 118 0.90 8.48 5.31
C ILE A 118 0.93 6.96 5.28
N ALA A 119 -0.25 6.34 5.19
CA ALA A 119 -0.41 4.96 4.79
C ALA A 119 -0.62 4.87 3.27
N TYR A 120 -0.17 3.80 2.66
CA TYR A 120 -0.44 3.50 1.26
C TYR A 120 -0.72 2.02 1.09
N SER A 121 -1.53 1.70 0.09
CA SER A 121 -1.78 0.34 -0.34
C SER A 121 -1.55 0.25 -1.84
N LEU A 122 -0.80 -0.75 -2.27
CA LEU A 122 -0.58 -1.08 -3.68
C LEU A 122 -1.32 -2.37 -3.99
N HIS A 123 -2.41 -2.28 -4.74
CA HIS A 123 -3.20 -3.43 -5.15
C HIS A 123 -2.56 -4.10 -6.35
N LEU A 124 -2.16 -5.36 -6.18
CA LEU A 124 -1.42 -6.14 -7.17
C LEU A 124 -2.19 -7.35 -7.70
N THR A 125 -3.41 -7.60 -7.20
CA THR A 125 -4.25 -8.72 -7.66
C THR A 125 -4.73 -8.46 -9.09
N PRO A 126 -4.35 -9.31 -10.06
CA PRO A 126 -4.85 -9.18 -11.42
C PRO A 126 -6.36 -9.42 -11.48
N GLU A 127 -7.05 -8.70 -12.37
CA GLU A 127 -8.45 -8.95 -12.72
C GLU A 127 -9.40 -9.10 -11.51
N ILE A 128 -9.10 -8.38 -10.41
CA ILE A 128 -9.96 -8.41 -9.23
C ILE A 128 -11.37 -7.93 -9.57
N THR A 129 -12.37 -8.71 -9.17
CA THR A 129 -13.78 -8.36 -9.32
C THR A 129 -14.41 -8.10 -7.95
N GLU A 130 -15.52 -7.36 -7.93
CA GLU A 130 -16.26 -7.08 -6.70
C GLU A 130 -16.71 -8.37 -5.99
N GLU A 131 -17.04 -9.41 -6.75
CA GLU A 131 -17.46 -10.70 -6.22
C GLU A 131 -16.33 -11.47 -5.51
N MET A 132 -15.08 -11.18 -5.85
CA MET A 132 -13.90 -11.76 -5.20
C MET A 132 -13.64 -11.15 -3.82
N GLY A 133 -14.25 -10.00 -3.53
CA GLY A 133 -13.94 -9.22 -2.33
C GLY A 133 -12.60 -8.49 -2.45
N GLY A 134 -11.98 -8.16 -1.29
CA GLY A 134 -10.69 -7.46 -1.26
C GLY A 134 -10.79 -5.97 -1.60
N THR A 135 -11.98 -5.38 -1.53
CA THR A 135 -12.20 -3.94 -1.64
C THR A 135 -11.58 -3.21 -0.46
N LEU A 136 -11.02 -2.03 -0.72
CA LEU A 136 -10.59 -1.11 0.32
C LEU A 136 -11.73 -0.11 0.58
N ASP A 137 -12.38 -0.26 1.72
CA ASP A 137 -13.49 0.59 2.11
C ASP A 137 -12.99 1.74 3.00
N LEU A 138 -13.43 2.96 2.71
CA LEU A 138 -13.04 4.15 3.46
C LEU A 138 -14.24 4.64 4.30
N PHE A 139 -14.04 4.77 5.60
CA PHE A 139 -15.07 5.15 6.55
C PHE A 139 -14.83 6.54 7.13
N GLU A 140 -15.91 7.28 7.40
CA GLU A 140 -15.82 8.45 8.28
C GLU A 140 -15.52 8.00 9.71
N SER A 141 -14.61 8.70 10.36
CA SER A 141 -14.43 8.58 11.79
C SER A 141 -14.88 9.86 12.49
N ASP A 142 -15.49 9.73 13.65
CA ASP A 142 -15.78 10.86 14.51
C ASP A 142 -14.54 11.41 15.23
N SER A 143 -14.70 12.47 16.01
CA SER A 143 -13.60 13.08 16.77
C SER A 143 -12.97 12.16 17.84
N SER A 144 -13.58 11.00 18.11
CA SER A 144 -13.05 9.97 19.01
C SER A 144 -12.33 8.84 18.26
N GLY A 145 -12.28 8.90 16.93
CA GLY A 145 -11.65 7.87 16.09
C GLY A 145 -12.50 6.60 15.93
N LYS A 146 -13.82 6.71 16.18
CA LYS A 146 -14.78 5.61 16.02
C LYS A 146 -15.62 5.81 14.77
#